data_2ec5e9df49ceb8ceec8810d6f64f3d19
#
_entry.id   2ec5e9df49ceb8ceec8810d6f64f3d19
#
_cell.length_a   1.000
_cell.length_b   1.000
_cell.length_c   1.000
_cell.angle_alpha   90.00
_cell.angle_beta   90.00
_cell.angle_gamma   90.00
#
_symmetry.space_group_name_H-M   'P 1'
#
loop_
_entity.id
_entity.type
_entity.pdbx_description
1 polymer ?
#
loop_
_entity_poly.entity_id
_entity_poly.type
_entity_poly.pdbx_seq_one_letter_code
_entity_poly.pdbx_strand_id
1 'polypeptide(L)'
;DGYADTLTIAAPLLKRYGFGATCYVVSGAVGTYNRWDAEYLCEKKPLMSRDQLDQWLAAGMEVGSHSHSHQRLHEVPHDVARYEIAESRAELRNMLGVSIEHFAYPFGQFTAGIAELVRHAGYSSAMTLLPGAAREMDDRLRLPRILVNGEHGLWRFLLHVATPYERLRRRPSR
;
A
#
# COMPACT_ATOMS: atom_id res chain seq x y z
N ASP A 1 -5.08 -1.32 -1.47
CA ASP A 1 -6.15 -0.51 -2.13
C ASP A 1 -7.34 -0.26 -1.19
N GLY A 2 -7.39 -0.90 -0.01
CA GLY A 2 -8.48 -0.70 0.93
C GLY A 2 -9.70 -1.59 0.70
N TYR A 3 -9.55 -2.77 0.09
CA TYR A 3 -10.66 -3.70 -0.15
C TYR A 3 -11.36 -4.15 1.14
N ALA A 4 -12.68 -4.25 1.10
CA ALA A 4 -13.50 -4.61 2.26
C ALA A 4 -13.25 -6.04 2.76
N ASP A 5 -12.88 -6.97 1.87
CA ASP A 5 -12.50 -8.34 2.23
C ASP A 5 -11.21 -8.40 3.07
N THR A 6 -10.37 -7.40 3.02
CA THR A 6 -9.19 -7.27 3.90
C THR A 6 -9.63 -7.22 5.37
N LEU A 7 -10.71 -6.49 5.69
CA LEU A 7 -11.25 -6.46 7.04
C LEU A 7 -11.94 -7.78 7.42
N THR A 8 -12.76 -8.32 6.53
CA THR A 8 -13.63 -9.46 6.87
C THR A 8 -12.90 -10.80 6.83
N ILE A 9 -11.86 -10.92 6.03
CA ILE A 9 -11.10 -12.17 5.85
C ILE A 9 -9.71 -12.09 6.48
N ALA A 10 -8.93 -11.08 6.15
CA ALA A 10 -7.53 -11.02 6.59
C ALA A 10 -7.38 -10.60 8.05
N ALA A 11 -8.10 -9.58 8.53
CA ALA A 11 -7.96 -9.08 9.89
C ALA A 11 -8.17 -10.14 10.98
N PRO A 12 -9.21 -11.00 10.93
CA PRO A 12 -9.39 -12.06 11.91
C PRO A 12 -8.23 -13.07 11.94
N LEU A 13 -7.69 -13.41 10.76
CA LEU A 13 -6.55 -14.33 10.65
C LEU A 13 -5.28 -13.70 11.22
N LEU A 14 -4.97 -12.46 10.84
CA LEU A 14 -3.81 -11.74 11.34
C LEU A 14 -3.86 -11.62 12.86
N LYS A 15 -5.00 -11.21 13.41
CA LYS A 15 -5.22 -11.11 14.86
C LYS A 15 -5.03 -12.45 15.56
N ARG A 16 -5.57 -13.54 15.00
CA ARG A 16 -5.43 -14.90 15.56
C ARG A 16 -3.98 -15.31 15.70
N TYR A 17 -3.12 -14.92 14.77
CA TYR A 17 -1.70 -15.26 14.77
C TYR A 17 -0.79 -14.17 15.34
N GLY A 18 -1.35 -13.07 15.86
CA GLY A 18 -0.58 -11.99 16.48
C GLY A 18 0.21 -11.15 15.48
N PHE A 19 -0.22 -11.09 14.21
CA PHE A 19 0.41 -10.25 13.18
C PHE A 19 -0.27 -8.88 13.08
N GLY A 20 0.54 -7.82 12.97
CA GLY A 20 0.11 -6.52 12.51
C GLY A 20 0.10 -6.45 10.97
N ALA A 21 -0.64 -5.50 10.43
CA ALA A 21 -0.64 -5.21 9.00
C ALA A 21 -1.00 -3.74 8.73
N THR A 22 -0.42 -3.18 7.66
CA THR A 22 -0.78 -1.86 7.14
C THR A 22 -1.62 -2.02 5.88
N CYS A 23 -2.86 -1.53 5.89
CA CYS A 23 -3.69 -1.44 4.69
C CYS A 23 -3.47 -0.09 4.02
N TYR A 24 -3.01 -0.09 2.77
CA TYR A 24 -2.83 1.13 1.98
C TYR A 24 -4.14 1.47 1.28
N VAL A 25 -4.69 2.65 1.59
CA VAL A 25 -6.06 3.06 1.25
C VAL A 25 -6.03 4.19 0.23
N VAL A 26 -6.85 4.07 -0.81
CA VAL A 26 -7.13 5.14 -1.78
C VAL A 26 -8.16 6.08 -1.15
N SER A 27 -7.73 7.27 -0.72
CA SER A 27 -8.52 8.13 0.16
C SER A 27 -9.84 8.62 -0.46
N GLY A 28 -9.81 9.02 -1.72
CA GLY A 28 -10.98 9.48 -2.47
C GLY A 28 -11.95 8.36 -2.88
N ALA A 29 -11.63 7.10 -2.55
CA ALA A 29 -12.46 5.95 -2.91
C ALA A 29 -13.03 5.21 -1.70
N VAL A 30 -12.80 5.70 -0.47
CA VAL A 30 -13.34 5.12 0.77
C VAL A 30 -14.86 4.97 0.67
N GLY A 31 -15.37 3.77 1.00
CA GLY A 31 -16.79 3.44 0.94
C GLY A 31 -17.37 3.28 -0.47
N THR A 32 -16.53 3.22 -1.50
CA THR A 32 -16.96 3.03 -2.89
C THR A 32 -16.44 1.68 -3.44
N TYR A 33 -15.95 1.64 -4.66
CA TYR A 33 -15.40 0.44 -5.31
C TYR A 33 -14.15 0.78 -6.13
N ASN A 34 -13.39 -0.25 -6.52
CA ASN A 34 -12.12 -0.20 -7.26
C ASN A 34 -12.28 0.25 -8.72
N ARG A 35 -12.46 1.56 -8.96
CA ARG A 35 -12.69 2.12 -10.30
C ARG A 35 -11.51 1.92 -11.25
N TRP A 36 -10.28 1.92 -10.74
CA TRP A 36 -9.04 1.77 -11.51
C TRP A 36 -8.84 0.37 -12.09
N ASP A 37 -9.52 -0.64 -11.54
CA ASP A 37 -9.47 -2.02 -12.03
C ASP A 37 -10.63 -2.36 -12.97
N ALA A 38 -11.60 -1.45 -13.16
CA ALA A 38 -12.82 -1.71 -13.92
C ALA A 38 -12.56 -2.11 -15.38
N GLU A 39 -11.46 -1.62 -15.96
CA GLU A 39 -11.05 -1.95 -17.33
C GLU A 39 -10.41 -3.34 -17.45
N TYR A 40 -9.81 -3.85 -16.36
CA TYR A 40 -9.02 -5.09 -16.38
C TYR A 40 -9.76 -6.27 -15.78
N LEU A 41 -10.48 -6.08 -14.67
CA LEU A 41 -11.07 -7.16 -13.90
C LEU A 41 -12.57 -7.37 -14.18
N CYS A 42 -13.25 -6.43 -14.84
CA CYS A 42 -14.70 -6.42 -15.05
C CYS A 42 -15.52 -6.63 -13.76
N GLU A 43 -14.90 -6.56 -12.58
CA GLU A 43 -15.51 -6.83 -11.29
C GLU A 43 -15.39 -5.61 -10.37
N LYS A 44 -16.53 -5.13 -9.90
CA LYS A 44 -16.59 -4.08 -8.88
C LYS A 44 -16.42 -4.69 -7.50
N LYS A 45 -15.25 -4.48 -6.89
CA LYS A 45 -14.98 -4.90 -5.51
C LYS A 45 -15.19 -3.73 -4.55
N PRO A 46 -15.95 -3.93 -3.46
CA PRO A 46 -16.17 -2.87 -2.49
C PRO A 46 -14.89 -2.53 -1.74
N LEU A 47 -14.71 -1.26 -1.47
CA LEU A 47 -13.66 -0.72 -0.61
C LEU A 47 -14.22 -0.44 0.77
N MET A 48 -13.37 -0.55 1.80
CA MET A 48 -13.76 -0.27 3.19
C MET A 48 -14.39 1.12 3.32
N SER A 49 -15.52 1.19 4.00
CA SER A 49 -16.10 2.44 4.48
C SER A 49 -15.25 3.01 5.62
N ARG A 50 -15.54 4.26 6.02
CA ARG A 50 -14.93 4.85 7.21
C ARG A 50 -15.10 3.96 8.43
N ASP A 51 -16.31 3.51 8.73
CA ASP A 51 -16.58 2.66 9.89
C ASP A 51 -15.80 1.34 9.84
N GLN A 52 -15.58 0.80 8.66
CA GLN A 52 -14.77 -0.40 8.46
C GLN A 52 -13.26 -0.12 8.66
N LEU A 53 -12.79 1.06 8.28
CA LEU A 53 -11.42 1.50 8.58
C LEU A 53 -11.23 1.71 10.09
N ASP A 54 -12.22 2.27 10.79
CA ASP A 54 -12.20 2.38 12.24
C ASP A 54 -12.14 0.97 12.92
N GLN A 55 -12.88 -0.01 12.40
CA GLN A 55 -12.80 -1.41 12.85
C GLN A 55 -11.43 -2.05 12.56
N TRP A 56 -10.83 -1.75 11.41
CA TRP A 56 -9.46 -2.18 11.05
C TRP A 56 -8.44 -1.65 12.07
N LEU A 57 -8.50 -0.37 12.40
CA LEU A 57 -7.65 0.27 13.41
C LEU A 57 -7.90 -0.30 14.81
N ALA A 58 -9.16 -0.50 15.19
CA ALA A 58 -9.54 -1.11 16.47
C ALA A 58 -9.07 -2.58 16.61
N ALA A 59 -8.85 -3.27 15.49
CA ALA A 59 -8.24 -4.60 15.47
C ALA A 59 -6.70 -4.57 15.69
N GLY A 60 -6.10 -3.39 15.89
CA GLY A 60 -4.66 -3.20 16.10
C GLY A 60 -3.85 -3.15 14.79
N MET A 61 -4.51 -2.90 13.68
CA MET A 61 -3.89 -2.77 12.36
C MET A 61 -3.63 -1.30 12.01
N GLU A 62 -2.88 -1.03 10.96
CA GLU A 62 -2.50 0.31 10.53
C GLU A 62 -3.13 0.68 9.18
N VAL A 63 -3.31 1.99 8.95
CA VAL A 63 -3.69 2.55 7.67
C VAL A 63 -2.52 3.36 7.09
N GLY A 64 -2.15 3.05 5.86
CA GLY A 64 -1.27 3.84 5.03
C GLY A 64 -2.05 4.47 3.86
N SER A 65 -1.42 5.38 3.14
CA SER A 65 -2.01 6.04 1.97
C SER A 65 -1.62 5.36 0.66
N HIS A 66 -2.56 5.32 -0.29
CA HIS A 66 -2.35 4.81 -1.65
C HIS A 66 -2.79 5.82 -2.73
N SER A 67 -2.43 7.09 -2.55
CA SER A 67 -2.88 8.28 -3.29
C SER A 67 -4.38 8.59 -3.10
N HIS A 68 -4.81 9.70 -3.70
CA HIS A 68 -6.21 10.13 -3.62
C HIS A 68 -7.11 9.32 -4.55
N SER A 69 -6.72 9.12 -5.82
CA SER A 69 -7.57 8.49 -6.83
C SER A 69 -6.94 7.32 -7.59
N HIS A 70 -5.80 6.79 -7.09
CA HIS A 70 -5.07 5.64 -7.65
C HIS A 70 -4.52 5.89 -9.07
N GLN A 71 -4.13 7.12 -9.39
CA GLN A 71 -3.55 7.44 -10.70
C GLN A 71 -2.09 6.97 -10.80
N ARG A 72 -1.60 6.76 -12.04
CA ARG A 72 -0.18 6.55 -12.34
C ARG A 72 0.56 7.86 -12.15
N LEU A 73 1.11 8.10 -10.97
CA LEU A 73 1.67 9.38 -10.54
C LEU A 73 2.77 9.94 -11.47
N HIS A 74 3.47 9.08 -12.20
CA HIS A 74 4.53 9.47 -13.13
C HIS A 74 4.00 9.87 -14.52
N GLU A 75 2.72 9.61 -14.80
CA GLU A 75 2.06 9.92 -16.06
C GLU A 75 1.19 11.18 -16.00
N VAL A 76 0.97 11.73 -14.79
CA VAL A 76 0.19 12.95 -14.58
C VAL A 76 1.10 14.18 -14.40
N PRO A 77 0.59 15.43 -14.61
CA PRO A 77 1.32 16.65 -14.29
C PRO A 77 1.82 16.67 -12.84
N HIS A 78 2.95 17.34 -12.62
CA HIS A 78 3.64 17.34 -11.31
C HIS A 78 2.77 17.91 -10.17
N ASP A 79 1.96 18.92 -10.44
CA ASP A 79 1.02 19.53 -9.50
C ASP A 79 -0.13 18.56 -9.15
N VAL A 80 -0.62 17.79 -10.12
CA VAL A 80 -1.60 16.72 -9.90
C VAL A 80 -1.00 15.62 -9.04
N ALA A 81 0.22 15.15 -9.37
CA ALA A 81 0.89 14.14 -8.56
C ALA A 81 1.11 14.61 -7.10
N ARG A 82 1.50 15.88 -6.92
CA ARG A 82 1.64 16.49 -5.59
C ARG A 82 0.31 16.52 -4.84
N TYR A 83 -0.78 16.88 -5.50
CA TYR A 83 -2.12 16.88 -4.92
C TYR A 83 -2.52 15.45 -4.49
N GLU A 84 -2.41 14.47 -5.39
CA GLU A 84 -2.72 13.05 -5.13
C GLU A 84 -2.02 12.52 -3.87
N ILE A 85 -0.76 12.88 -3.69
CA ILE A 85 0.08 12.41 -2.58
C ILE A 85 -0.26 13.15 -1.27
N ALA A 86 -0.32 14.48 -1.31
CA ALA A 86 -0.51 15.30 -0.11
C ALA A 86 -1.95 15.23 0.41
N GLU A 87 -2.93 15.33 -0.49
CA GLU A 87 -4.35 15.30 -0.13
C GLU A 87 -4.75 13.97 0.47
N SER A 88 -4.30 12.86 -0.10
CA SER A 88 -4.61 11.53 0.44
C SER A 88 -4.16 11.37 1.90
N ARG A 89 -3.00 11.92 2.26
CA ARG A 89 -2.54 11.92 3.66
C ARG A 89 -3.42 12.77 4.55
N ALA A 90 -3.77 13.98 4.10
CA ALA A 90 -4.59 14.93 4.86
C ALA A 90 -6.00 14.38 5.08
N GLU A 91 -6.63 13.85 4.03
CA GLU A 91 -7.97 13.27 4.10
C GLU A 91 -8.03 12.08 5.06
N LEU A 92 -7.12 11.10 4.92
CA LEU A 92 -7.11 9.92 5.80
C LEU A 92 -6.85 10.32 7.25
N ARG A 93 -5.91 11.24 7.51
CA ARG A 93 -5.63 11.73 8.86
C ARG A 93 -6.86 12.44 9.47
N ASN A 94 -7.52 13.31 8.70
CA ASN A 94 -8.69 14.03 9.16
C ASN A 94 -9.89 13.08 9.38
N MET A 95 -10.06 12.09 8.49
CA MET A 95 -11.13 11.11 8.55
C MET A 95 -11.01 10.18 9.77
N LEU A 96 -9.80 9.69 10.05
CA LEU A 96 -9.56 8.62 11.01
C LEU A 96 -8.98 9.11 12.34
N GLY A 97 -8.50 10.35 12.42
CA GLY A 97 -7.90 10.91 13.64
C GLY A 97 -6.55 10.27 14.03
N VAL A 98 -5.89 9.56 13.12
CA VAL A 98 -4.59 8.90 13.35
C VAL A 98 -3.51 9.47 12.45
N SER A 99 -2.25 9.23 12.80
CA SER A 99 -1.11 9.58 11.92
C SER A 99 -1.07 8.65 10.71
N ILE A 100 -0.83 9.21 9.53
CA ILE A 100 -0.63 8.46 8.28
C ILE A 100 0.83 8.61 7.87
N GLU A 101 1.63 7.61 8.22
CA GLU A 101 3.09 7.66 8.10
C GLU A 101 3.61 6.97 6.84
N HIS A 102 2.82 6.07 6.26
CA HIS A 102 3.26 5.15 5.21
C HIS A 102 2.49 5.38 3.92
N PHE A 103 3.23 5.34 2.80
CA PHE A 103 2.69 5.47 1.45
C PHE A 103 2.93 4.19 0.63
N ALA A 104 2.06 3.84 -0.29
CA ALA A 104 2.35 2.89 -1.35
C ALA A 104 2.13 3.53 -2.71
N TYR A 105 3.09 3.39 -3.62
CA TYR A 105 2.95 3.92 -4.97
C TYR A 105 1.90 3.13 -5.74
N PRO A 106 0.88 3.77 -6.35
CA PRO A 106 -0.04 3.09 -7.25
C PRO A 106 0.72 2.33 -8.35
N PHE A 107 0.33 1.09 -8.60
CA PHE A 107 1.01 0.16 -9.52
C PHE A 107 2.49 -0.11 -9.17
N GLY A 108 2.97 0.33 -8.00
CA GLY A 108 4.37 0.24 -7.58
C GLY A 108 5.33 1.11 -8.39
N GLN A 109 4.82 1.97 -9.25
CA GLN A 109 5.59 2.80 -10.19
C GLN A 109 5.92 4.16 -9.59
N PHE A 110 7.18 4.57 -9.73
CA PHE A 110 7.64 5.86 -9.23
C PHE A 110 8.85 6.36 -10.04
N THR A 111 9.10 7.65 -9.96
CA THR A 111 10.35 8.31 -10.40
C THR A 111 11.03 8.98 -9.20
N ALA A 112 12.26 9.43 -9.37
CA ALA A 112 12.95 10.19 -8.32
C ALA A 112 12.13 11.44 -7.91
N GLY A 113 11.55 12.15 -8.88
CA GLY A 113 10.70 13.33 -8.61
C GLY A 113 9.45 12.98 -7.79
N ILE A 114 8.78 11.86 -8.10
CA ILE A 114 7.61 11.40 -7.32
C ILE A 114 8.03 11.00 -5.89
N ALA A 115 9.19 10.34 -5.72
CA ALA A 115 9.69 10.00 -4.39
C ALA A 115 9.99 11.26 -3.55
N GLU A 116 10.49 12.34 -4.18
CA GLU A 116 10.66 13.63 -3.51
C GLU A 116 9.32 14.28 -3.11
N LEU A 117 8.28 14.17 -3.93
CA LEU A 117 6.93 14.61 -3.54
C LEU A 117 6.41 13.87 -2.31
N VAL A 118 6.61 12.54 -2.24
CA VAL A 118 6.25 11.73 -1.07
C VAL A 118 7.04 12.17 0.17
N ARG A 119 8.32 12.49 0.02
CA ARG A 119 9.17 13.05 1.10
C ARG A 119 8.62 14.39 1.59
N HIS A 120 8.35 15.33 0.69
CA HIS A 120 7.81 16.65 1.03
C HIS A 120 6.41 16.59 1.65
N ALA A 121 5.59 15.59 1.29
CA ALA A 121 4.31 15.36 1.94
C ALA A 121 4.45 14.83 3.38
N GLY A 122 5.68 14.47 3.82
CA GLY A 122 5.99 14.09 5.19
C GLY A 122 5.72 12.62 5.51
N TYR A 123 5.70 11.72 4.53
CA TYR A 123 5.68 10.29 4.77
C TYR A 123 7.03 9.77 5.27
N SER A 124 7.01 8.85 6.22
CA SER A 124 8.21 8.23 6.82
C SER A 124 8.73 7.06 5.99
N SER A 125 7.86 6.40 5.23
CA SER A 125 8.23 5.32 4.32
C SER A 125 7.27 5.19 3.14
N ALA A 126 7.78 4.60 2.04
CA ALA A 126 6.96 4.31 0.87
C ALA A 126 7.33 2.96 0.25
N MET A 127 6.28 2.20 -0.11
CA MET A 127 6.36 0.85 -0.66
C MET A 127 6.26 0.87 -2.18
N THR A 128 7.18 0.14 -2.81
CA THR A 128 7.19 -0.09 -4.26
C THR A 128 6.73 -1.53 -4.57
N LEU A 129 6.73 -1.92 -5.86
CA LEU A 129 6.64 -3.33 -6.27
C LEU A 129 8.02 -3.88 -6.73
N LEU A 130 9.11 -3.20 -6.42
CA LEU A 130 10.44 -3.77 -6.61
C LEU A 130 10.54 -5.07 -5.80
N PRO A 131 10.95 -6.19 -6.43
CA PRO A 131 11.00 -7.47 -5.73
C PRO A 131 12.15 -7.53 -4.74
N GLY A 132 11.90 -8.12 -3.58
CA GLY A 132 12.91 -8.43 -2.58
C GLY A 132 12.53 -8.02 -1.17
N ALA A 133 13.31 -8.52 -0.21
CA ALA A 133 13.19 -8.13 1.19
C ALA A 133 13.83 -6.77 1.43
N ALA A 134 13.17 -5.91 2.19
CA ALA A 134 13.73 -4.63 2.63
C ALA A 134 14.95 -4.86 3.54
N ARG A 135 15.93 -3.95 3.48
CA ARG A 135 17.15 -3.95 4.28
C ARG A 135 17.26 -2.62 5.04
N GLU A 136 17.99 -2.61 6.12
CA GLU A 136 18.19 -1.42 6.94
C GLU A 136 18.79 -0.23 6.16
N MET A 137 19.65 -0.51 5.20
CA MET A 137 20.31 0.50 4.35
C MET A 137 19.46 0.97 3.16
N ASP A 138 18.25 0.46 2.98
CA ASP A 138 17.41 0.87 1.86
C ASP A 138 16.83 2.27 2.07
N ASP A 139 16.64 2.99 0.96
CA ASP A 139 15.88 4.24 0.99
C ASP A 139 14.45 3.94 1.45
N ARG A 140 14.08 4.49 2.59
CA ARG A 140 12.76 4.29 3.21
C ARG A 140 11.60 4.70 2.31
N LEU A 141 11.84 5.58 1.35
CA LEU A 141 10.82 6.00 0.38
C LEU A 141 10.80 5.13 -0.90
N ARG A 142 11.56 4.03 -0.93
CA ARG A 142 11.64 3.11 -2.08
C ARG A 142 11.75 1.65 -1.63
N LEU A 143 11.01 1.29 -0.58
CA LEU A 143 11.13 -0.03 0.01
C LEU A 143 10.61 -1.11 -0.95
N PRO A 144 11.38 -2.17 -1.19
CA PRO A 144 10.94 -3.32 -1.97
C PRO A 144 9.92 -4.15 -1.17
N ARG A 145 9.15 -4.97 -1.87
CA ARG A 145 8.20 -5.91 -1.27
C ARG A 145 8.32 -7.30 -1.87
N ILE A 146 8.04 -8.31 -1.06
CA ILE A 146 7.82 -9.67 -1.54
C ILE A 146 6.34 -9.76 -1.91
N LEU A 147 6.06 -9.88 -3.22
CA LEU A 147 4.69 -10.05 -3.68
C LEU A 147 4.23 -11.48 -3.40
N VAL A 148 3.14 -11.60 -2.65
CA VAL A 148 2.42 -12.85 -2.43
C VAL A 148 1.01 -12.69 -3.02
N ASN A 149 0.63 -13.61 -3.91
CA ASN A 149 -0.71 -13.63 -4.51
C ASN A 149 -1.33 -15.04 -4.39
N GLY A 150 -2.62 -15.15 -4.68
CA GLY A 150 -3.37 -16.40 -4.56
C GLY A 150 -2.92 -17.55 -5.50
N GLU A 151 -2.14 -17.23 -6.53
CA GLU A 151 -1.58 -18.23 -7.46
C GLU A 151 -0.30 -18.89 -6.93
N HIS A 152 0.27 -18.35 -5.85
CA HIS A 152 1.45 -18.91 -5.23
C HIS A 152 1.07 -20.16 -4.43
N GLY A 153 1.45 -21.34 -4.92
CA GLY A 153 1.36 -22.57 -4.13
C GLY A 153 2.22 -22.50 -2.86
N LEU A 154 1.93 -23.35 -1.88
CA LEU A 154 2.57 -23.37 -0.57
C LEU A 154 4.12 -23.39 -0.65
N TRP A 155 4.68 -24.17 -1.55
CA TRP A 155 6.14 -24.26 -1.72
C TRP A 155 6.77 -22.93 -2.17
N ARG A 156 6.11 -22.22 -3.08
CA ARG A 156 6.58 -20.91 -3.52
C ARG A 156 6.45 -19.89 -2.39
N PHE A 157 5.37 -19.91 -1.63
CA PHE A 157 5.22 -19.09 -0.44
C PHE A 157 6.34 -19.35 0.57
N LEU A 158 6.62 -20.62 0.92
CA LEU A 158 7.69 -21.00 1.84
C LEU A 158 9.07 -20.57 1.33
N LEU A 159 9.34 -20.69 0.04
CA LEU A 159 10.57 -20.19 -0.57
C LEU A 159 10.78 -18.69 -0.31
N HIS A 160 9.72 -17.90 -0.46
CA HIS A 160 9.78 -16.44 -0.26
C HIS A 160 9.95 -16.04 1.20
N VAL A 161 9.29 -16.71 2.14
CA VAL A 161 9.23 -16.27 3.55
C VAL A 161 10.19 -16.99 4.47
N ALA A 162 10.55 -18.24 4.18
CA ALA A 162 11.36 -19.09 5.06
C ALA A 162 12.82 -19.26 4.62
N THR A 163 13.21 -18.69 3.47
CA THR A 163 14.57 -18.84 2.94
C THR A 163 15.21 -17.49 2.60
N PRO A 164 16.54 -17.40 2.46
CA PRO A 164 17.19 -16.17 2.03
C PRO A 164 17.01 -15.86 0.52
N TYR A 165 16.15 -16.60 -0.18
CA TYR A 165 15.92 -16.46 -1.63
C TYR A 165 15.72 -15.02 -2.08
N GLU A 166 14.85 -14.25 -1.43
CA GLU A 166 14.59 -12.86 -1.79
C GLU A 166 15.77 -11.91 -1.49
N ARG A 167 16.62 -12.25 -0.54
CA ARG A 167 17.84 -11.49 -0.26
C ARG A 167 18.89 -11.72 -1.35
N LEU A 168 18.95 -12.93 -1.89
CA LEU A 168 19.91 -13.32 -2.94
C LEU A 168 19.46 -12.87 -4.35
N ARG A 169 18.15 -12.90 -4.61
CA ARG A 169 17.55 -12.50 -5.90
C ARG A 169 17.66 -11.01 -6.18
N ARG A 170 17.77 -10.19 -5.16
CA ARG A 170 17.82 -8.74 -5.29
C ARG A 170 19.13 -8.32 -5.97
N ARG A 171 19.04 -7.80 -7.20
CA ARG A 171 20.15 -7.15 -7.86
C ARG A 171 20.47 -5.83 -7.13
N PRO A 172 21.75 -5.45 -6.93
CA PRO A 172 22.08 -4.14 -6.42
C PRO A 172 21.47 -3.07 -7.34
N SER A 173 20.78 -2.10 -6.77
CA SER A 173 20.33 -0.90 -7.49
C SER A 173 21.55 -0.18 -8.00
N ARG A 174 21.71 -0.10 -9.32
CA ARG A 174 22.68 0.82 -9.96
C ARG A 174 22.20 2.24 -9.82
#